data_c39a1dbff666175d5a82d7664adee5c8
#
_entry.id   c39a1dbff666175d5a82d7664adee5c8
#
_cell.length_a   1.000
_cell.length_b   1.000
_cell.length_c   1.000
_cell.angle_alpha   90.00
_cell.angle_beta   90.00
_cell.angle_gamma   90.00
#
_symmetry.space_group_name_H-M   'P 1'
#
loop_
_entity.id
_entity.type
_entity.pdbx_description
1 polymer ?
#
loop_
_entity_poly.entity_id
_entity_poly.type
_entity_poly.pdbx_seq_one_letter_code
_entity_poly.pdbx_strand_id
1 'polypeptide(L)'
;MKDVTQLHPRLQKKFKLLQKKCAQKSIKIKATECLRTAKEQDALYAKGRTAPGHKVTNACGKDAKSMHQWGVAFDVAIDMDTDNDGDVDIRDLYNVKLLNVVGKIGQSIGLEWGGSWQSIVDKPHFQLPDWGSTPKKLKAMYGSPEKFIATWAKKTKTTKASDKKTKTTKASASKAYNKTFMTTANLKMRTSPDTSDNSNLITTLKKGTKVIGTGKCVTVGTQKWLEVTFGGRIGYCSKKYLK
;
A
#
# COMPACT_ATOMS: atom_id res chain seq x y z
N MET A 1 14.89 -8.62 2.99
CA MET A 1 15.47 -7.28 2.72
C MET A 1 14.66 -6.23 3.48
N LYS A 2 15.32 -5.44 4.31
CA LYS A 2 14.68 -4.51 5.27
C LYS A 2 14.49 -3.09 4.71
N ASP A 3 14.75 -2.89 3.43
CA ASP A 3 14.73 -1.57 2.78
C ASP A 3 13.31 -1.17 2.36
N VAL A 4 12.68 -0.35 3.19
CA VAL A 4 11.34 0.21 2.96
C VAL A 4 11.28 1.07 1.69
N THR A 5 12.42 1.60 1.21
CA THR A 5 12.43 2.45 0.01
C THR A 5 12.15 1.69 -1.28
N GLN A 6 12.31 0.37 -1.26
CA GLN A 6 12.01 -0.53 -2.38
C GLN A 6 10.53 -0.93 -2.46
N LEU A 7 9.73 -0.58 -1.48
CA LEU A 7 8.29 -0.85 -1.49
C LEU A 7 7.55 0.13 -2.40
N HIS A 8 6.35 -0.26 -2.80
CA HIS A 8 5.42 0.64 -3.49
C HIS A 8 5.28 1.98 -2.72
N PRO A 9 5.32 3.16 -3.38
CA PRO A 9 5.35 4.46 -2.71
C PRO A 9 4.22 4.71 -1.72
N ARG A 10 3.02 4.16 -1.97
CA ARG A 10 1.90 4.22 -1.02
C ARG A 10 2.18 3.38 0.23
N LEU A 11 2.81 2.22 0.06
CA LEU A 11 3.14 1.35 1.18
C LEU A 11 4.21 1.98 2.07
N GLN A 12 5.22 2.62 1.48
CA GLN A 12 6.22 3.41 2.22
C GLN A 12 5.56 4.49 3.11
N LYS A 13 4.59 5.23 2.57
CA LYS A 13 3.83 6.23 3.33
C LYS A 13 3.00 5.60 4.46
N LYS A 14 2.39 4.44 4.20
CA LYS A 14 1.62 3.68 5.20
C LYS A 14 2.52 3.17 6.32
N PHE A 15 3.72 2.66 5.99
CA PHE A 15 4.68 2.22 7.00
C PHE A 15 5.11 3.38 7.92
N LYS A 16 5.48 4.54 7.36
CA LYS A 16 5.80 5.73 8.15
C LYS A 16 4.63 6.19 9.04
N LEU A 17 3.40 6.12 8.53
CA LEU A 17 2.22 6.45 9.30
C LEU A 17 1.96 5.42 10.41
N LEU A 18 2.19 4.13 10.15
CA LEU A 18 2.11 3.06 11.14
C LEU A 18 3.09 3.31 12.27
N GLN A 19 4.38 3.56 11.95
CA GLN A 19 5.41 3.89 12.94
C GLN A 19 5.00 5.10 13.80
N LYS A 20 4.53 6.18 13.17
CA LYS A 20 4.08 7.38 13.90
C LYS A 20 2.93 7.08 14.85
N LYS A 21 1.94 6.28 14.44
CA LYS A 21 0.80 5.92 15.28
C LYS A 21 1.15 4.95 16.40
N CYS A 22 2.09 4.03 16.15
CA CYS A 22 2.64 3.14 17.16
C CYS A 22 3.43 3.93 18.21
N ALA A 23 4.26 4.88 17.80
CA ALA A 23 5.02 5.75 18.70
C ALA A 23 4.12 6.58 19.63
N GLN A 24 2.91 6.99 19.16
CA GLN A 24 1.89 7.66 20.01
C GLN A 24 1.35 6.77 21.13
N LYS A 25 1.60 5.45 21.05
CA LYS A 25 1.27 4.46 22.10
C LYS A 25 2.53 3.87 22.75
N SER A 26 3.66 4.57 22.65
CA SER A 26 4.96 4.13 23.17
C SER A 26 5.41 2.78 22.59
N ILE A 27 4.98 2.42 21.40
CA ILE A 27 5.39 1.20 20.72
C ILE A 27 6.35 1.57 19.59
N LYS A 28 7.58 1.05 19.64
CA LYS A 28 8.57 1.19 18.59
C LYS A 28 8.57 -0.06 17.72
N ILE A 29 8.54 0.12 16.40
CA ILE A 29 8.55 -0.97 15.41
C ILE A 29 9.60 -0.76 14.35
N LYS A 30 10.15 -1.88 13.83
CA LYS A 30 11.06 -1.89 12.68
C LYS A 30 10.53 -2.81 11.58
N ALA A 31 10.92 -2.53 10.33
CA ALA A 31 10.66 -3.46 9.22
C ALA A 31 11.66 -4.62 9.27
N THR A 32 11.17 -5.84 9.19
CA THR A 32 11.98 -7.07 9.15
C THR A 32 12.05 -7.68 7.77
N GLU A 33 11.00 -7.52 6.95
CA GLU A 33 10.95 -7.90 5.55
C GLU A 33 10.26 -6.83 4.72
N CYS A 34 10.72 -6.65 3.46
CA CYS A 34 10.17 -5.70 2.50
C CYS A 34 10.03 -6.36 1.12
N LEU A 35 10.66 -5.78 0.09
CA LEU A 35 10.72 -6.39 -1.24
C LEU A 35 11.58 -7.66 -1.17
N ARG A 36 11.08 -8.75 -1.74
CA ARG A 36 11.75 -10.04 -1.78
C ARG A 36 11.93 -10.49 -3.23
N THR A 37 13.14 -10.90 -3.59
CA THR A 37 13.43 -11.49 -4.91
C THR A 37 12.85 -12.91 -5.02
N ALA A 38 12.70 -13.41 -6.25
CA ALA A 38 12.28 -14.79 -6.47
C ALA A 38 13.24 -15.78 -5.79
N LYS A 39 14.56 -15.55 -5.87
CA LYS A 39 15.58 -16.39 -5.24
C LYS A 39 15.45 -16.44 -3.70
N GLU A 40 15.24 -15.30 -3.06
CA GLU A 40 15.01 -15.23 -1.61
C GLU A 40 13.72 -15.95 -1.21
N GLN A 41 12.66 -15.79 -1.99
CA GLN A 41 11.39 -16.48 -1.76
C GLN A 41 11.53 -18.00 -1.95
N ASP A 42 12.28 -18.46 -2.96
CA ASP A 42 12.53 -19.89 -3.18
C ASP A 42 13.40 -20.48 -2.07
N ALA A 43 14.35 -19.72 -1.53
CA ALA A 43 15.13 -20.14 -0.36
C ALA A 43 14.25 -20.35 0.88
N LEU A 44 13.24 -19.47 1.10
CA LEU A 44 12.25 -19.66 2.16
C LEU A 44 11.32 -20.85 1.88
N TYR A 45 10.91 -21.03 0.63
CA TYR A 45 10.08 -22.15 0.22
C TYR A 45 10.77 -23.51 0.38
N ALA A 46 12.10 -23.57 0.19
CA ALA A 46 12.90 -24.76 0.38
C ALA A 46 12.96 -25.25 1.84
N LYS A 47 12.84 -24.32 2.83
CA LYS A 47 12.88 -24.69 4.26
C LYS A 47 11.77 -25.68 4.62
N GLY A 48 12.16 -26.77 5.29
CA GLY A 48 11.26 -27.86 5.65
C GLY A 48 10.72 -28.70 4.48
N ARG A 49 11.36 -28.54 3.27
CA ARG A 49 11.10 -29.36 2.07
C ARG A 49 12.40 -29.97 1.52
N THR A 50 13.26 -29.12 0.97
CA THR A 50 14.56 -29.51 0.37
C THR A 50 15.74 -28.90 1.12
N ALA A 51 15.48 -28.04 2.10
CA ALA A 51 16.49 -27.49 3.03
C ALA A 51 16.04 -27.70 4.48
N PRO A 52 16.99 -27.76 5.45
CA PRO A 52 16.67 -27.90 6.86
C PRO A 52 15.75 -26.80 7.39
N GLY A 53 15.02 -27.10 8.48
CA GLY A 53 14.12 -26.18 9.17
C GLY A 53 12.64 -26.52 9.01
N HIS A 54 11.76 -25.63 9.47
CA HIS A 54 10.32 -25.77 9.33
C HIS A 54 9.80 -25.07 8.07
N LYS A 55 8.67 -25.53 7.56
CA LYS A 55 7.96 -24.84 6.47
C LYS A 55 7.51 -23.45 6.94
N VAL A 56 8.04 -22.42 6.30
CA VAL A 56 7.76 -21.00 6.66
C VAL A 56 6.89 -20.29 5.63
N THR A 57 6.69 -20.87 4.45
CA THR A 57 5.82 -20.32 3.41
C THR A 57 5.31 -21.39 2.47
N ASN A 58 4.10 -21.19 1.90
CA ASN A 58 3.55 -21.98 0.80
C ASN A 58 3.73 -21.28 -0.56
N ALA A 59 4.27 -20.07 -0.59
CA ALA A 59 4.50 -19.31 -1.80
C ALA A 59 5.86 -19.66 -2.42
N CYS A 60 5.86 -20.19 -3.65
CA CYS A 60 7.05 -20.42 -4.45
C CYS A 60 7.50 -19.13 -5.13
N GLY A 61 8.80 -18.86 -5.15
CA GLY A 61 9.37 -17.62 -5.67
C GLY A 61 9.25 -17.48 -7.18
N LYS A 62 9.53 -18.56 -7.93
CA LYS A 62 9.42 -18.57 -9.40
C LYS A 62 8.02 -18.23 -9.92
N ASP A 63 6.98 -18.50 -9.13
CA ASP A 63 5.59 -18.23 -9.51
C ASP A 63 5.09 -16.85 -9.07
N ALA A 64 5.93 -16.05 -8.41
CA ALA A 64 5.59 -14.74 -7.87
C ALA A 64 4.33 -14.76 -6.99
N LYS A 65 4.21 -15.78 -6.11
CA LYS A 65 3.02 -16.05 -5.27
C LYS A 65 3.01 -15.26 -3.95
N SER A 66 4.08 -14.54 -3.62
CA SER A 66 4.17 -13.71 -2.40
C SER A 66 3.96 -12.24 -2.72
N MET A 67 3.15 -11.53 -1.91
CA MET A 67 2.95 -10.08 -2.02
C MET A 67 4.25 -9.29 -1.80
N HIS A 68 5.21 -9.85 -1.05
CA HIS A 68 6.54 -9.27 -0.89
C HIS A 68 7.29 -9.16 -2.22
N GLN A 69 7.14 -10.14 -3.13
CA GLN A 69 7.79 -10.10 -4.43
C GLN A 69 7.27 -8.94 -5.32
N TRP A 70 6.07 -8.46 -5.04
CA TRP A 70 5.44 -7.34 -5.74
C TRP A 70 5.70 -5.99 -5.07
N GLY A 71 6.44 -5.95 -3.96
CA GLY A 71 6.74 -4.74 -3.20
C GLY A 71 5.51 -4.08 -2.56
N VAL A 72 4.45 -4.84 -2.32
CA VAL A 72 3.18 -4.37 -1.74
C VAL A 72 2.90 -4.96 -0.36
N ALA A 73 3.88 -5.64 0.24
CA ALA A 73 3.85 -6.15 1.60
C ALA A 73 5.13 -5.84 2.36
N PHE A 74 5.05 -5.75 3.68
CA PHE A 74 6.17 -5.70 4.61
C PHE A 74 5.81 -6.45 5.88
N ASP A 75 6.83 -6.95 6.57
CA ASP A 75 6.72 -7.50 7.91
C ASP A 75 7.36 -6.56 8.92
N VAL A 76 6.84 -6.56 10.15
CA VAL A 76 7.35 -5.76 11.25
C VAL A 76 7.72 -6.61 12.44
N ALA A 77 8.65 -6.10 13.27
CA ALA A 77 8.88 -6.56 14.62
C ALA A 77 8.77 -5.39 15.60
N ILE A 78 8.53 -5.70 16.85
CA ILE A 78 8.65 -4.76 17.96
C ILE A 78 10.15 -4.45 18.16
N ASP A 79 10.50 -3.17 18.31
CA ASP A 79 11.88 -2.71 18.39
C ASP A 79 12.12 -2.00 19.74
N MET A 80 11.85 -2.72 20.81
CA MET A 80 12.00 -2.25 22.18
C MET A 80 12.06 -3.45 23.13
N ASP A 81 12.78 -3.31 24.22
CA ASP A 81 12.77 -4.22 25.35
C ASP A 81 11.37 -4.17 26.00
N THR A 82 10.66 -5.30 26.01
CA THR A 82 9.27 -5.39 26.49
C THR A 82 9.13 -6.09 27.83
N ASP A 83 10.17 -6.78 28.29
CA ASP A 83 10.22 -7.48 29.59
C ASP A 83 11.23 -6.88 30.59
N ASN A 84 11.92 -5.80 30.17
CA ASN A 84 12.89 -5.02 30.95
C ASN A 84 14.09 -5.85 31.45
N ASP A 85 14.54 -6.81 30.62
CA ASP A 85 15.73 -7.61 30.92
C ASP A 85 17.04 -6.94 30.43
N GLY A 86 16.91 -5.78 29.75
CA GLY A 86 18.02 -4.95 29.26
C GLY A 86 18.46 -5.29 27.84
N ASP A 87 17.78 -6.22 27.16
CA ASP A 87 18.06 -6.66 25.80
C ASP A 87 16.81 -6.54 24.91
N VAL A 88 16.97 -6.63 23.60
CA VAL A 88 15.87 -6.72 22.63
C VAL A 88 16.02 -8.01 21.87
N ASP A 89 15.44 -9.04 22.39
CA ASP A 89 15.57 -10.40 21.88
C ASP A 89 14.36 -10.87 21.05
N ILE A 90 14.31 -12.17 20.74
CA ILE A 90 13.27 -12.76 19.92
C ILE A 90 11.88 -12.69 20.58
N ARG A 91 11.80 -12.68 21.92
CA ARG A 91 10.54 -12.58 22.68
C ARG A 91 9.94 -11.19 22.52
N ASP A 92 10.79 -10.16 22.53
CA ASP A 92 10.40 -8.78 22.29
C ASP A 92 9.97 -8.56 20.85
N LEU A 93 10.83 -8.97 19.91
CA LEU A 93 10.58 -8.79 18.48
C LEU A 93 9.22 -9.34 18.05
N TYR A 94 8.79 -10.45 18.63
CA TYR A 94 7.52 -11.12 18.31
C TYR A 94 6.52 -11.12 19.47
N ASN A 95 6.57 -10.10 20.34
CA ASN A 95 5.60 -9.89 21.39
C ASN A 95 4.17 -9.84 20.84
N VAL A 96 3.44 -10.93 21.03
CA VAL A 96 2.10 -11.15 20.45
C VAL A 96 1.09 -10.09 20.88
N LYS A 97 1.15 -9.62 22.13
CA LYS A 97 0.23 -8.60 22.65
C LYS A 97 0.44 -7.28 21.90
N LEU A 98 1.70 -6.85 21.75
CA LEU A 98 2.04 -5.61 21.04
C LEU A 98 1.79 -5.73 19.54
N LEU A 99 2.13 -6.87 18.91
CA LEU A 99 1.81 -7.10 17.49
C LEU A 99 0.30 -7.05 17.22
N ASN A 100 -0.55 -7.50 18.13
CA ASN A 100 -2.00 -7.33 18.01
C ASN A 100 -2.43 -5.85 18.05
N VAL A 101 -1.80 -5.02 18.88
CA VAL A 101 -2.06 -3.57 18.91
C VAL A 101 -1.60 -2.93 17.59
N VAL A 102 -0.38 -3.25 17.14
CA VAL A 102 0.18 -2.75 15.87
C VAL A 102 -0.71 -3.17 14.69
N GLY A 103 -1.22 -4.42 14.70
CA GLY A 103 -2.15 -4.94 13.70
C GLY A 103 -3.43 -4.11 13.57
N LYS A 104 -4.07 -3.82 14.70
CA LYS A 104 -5.28 -2.96 14.73
C LYS A 104 -5.00 -1.54 14.25
N ILE A 105 -3.83 -0.98 14.60
CA ILE A 105 -3.40 0.32 14.08
C ILE A 105 -3.21 0.25 12.56
N GLY A 106 -2.56 -0.79 12.04
CA GLY A 106 -2.37 -1.01 10.61
C GLY A 106 -3.70 -1.08 9.85
N GLN A 107 -4.66 -1.84 10.37
CA GLN A 107 -6.01 -1.91 9.79
C GLN A 107 -6.72 -0.55 9.82
N SER A 108 -6.59 0.23 10.91
CA SER A 108 -7.21 1.56 11.03
C SER A 108 -6.71 2.57 9.99
N ILE A 109 -5.50 2.36 9.47
CA ILE A 109 -4.93 3.18 8.40
C ILE A 109 -5.11 2.57 7.01
N GLY A 110 -5.87 1.48 6.88
CA GLY A 110 -6.23 0.84 5.61
C GLY A 110 -5.15 -0.09 5.05
N LEU A 111 -4.41 -0.77 5.91
CA LEU A 111 -3.62 -1.94 5.56
C LEU A 111 -4.43 -3.22 5.82
N GLU A 112 -4.20 -4.24 5.03
CA GLU A 112 -4.56 -5.61 5.38
C GLU A 112 -3.48 -6.14 6.33
N TRP A 113 -3.91 -6.83 7.40
CA TRP A 113 -3.05 -7.39 8.42
C TRP A 113 -3.17 -8.91 8.45
N GLY A 114 -2.04 -9.62 8.32
CA GLY A 114 -2.02 -11.09 8.30
C GLY A 114 -2.42 -11.73 9.63
N GLY A 115 -2.35 -10.99 10.74
CA GLY A 115 -2.84 -11.46 12.04
C GLY A 115 -4.37 -11.61 12.11
N SER A 116 -5.12 -11.10 11.13
CA SER A 116 -6.58 -11.30 10.99
C SER A 116 -6.97 -12.42 10.02
N TRP A 117 -6.01 -13.09 9.38
CA TRP A 117 -6.31 -14.20 8.48
C TRP A 117 -6.76 -15.46 9.25
N GLN A 118 -7.66 -16.22 8.63
CA GLN A 118 -8.21 -17.40 9.30
C GLN A 118 -7.40 -18.68 9.08
N SER A 119 -6.74 -18.80 7.91
CA SER A 119 -6.04 -20.05 7.55
C SER A 119 -4.56 -20.07 7.96
N ILE A 120 -3.86 -18.94 7.86
CA ILE A 120 -2.46 -18.79 8.24
C ILE A 120 -2.33 -17.43 8.92
N VAL A 121 -2.33 -17.44 10.25
CA VAL A 121 -2.19 -16.22 11.05
C VAL A 121 -0.74 -15.76 10.99
N ASP A 122 -0.51 -14.58 10.39
CA ASP A 122 0.81 -13.96 10.24
C ASP A 122 0.80 -12.54 10.84
N LYS A 123 1.10 -12.45 12.14
CA LYS A 123 0.99 -11.19 12.89
C LYS A 123 1.98 -10.11 12.49
N PRO A 124 3.23 -10.43 12.08
CA PRO A 124 4.17 -9.46 11.50
C PRO A 124 3.68 -8.83 10.19
N HIS A 125 2.88 -9.52 9.40
CA HIS A 125 2.58 -9.21 7.99
C HIS A 125 1.56 -8.10 7.79
N PHE A 126 1.90 -7.13 6.93
CA PHE A 126 1.01 -6.08 6.44
C PHE A 126 1.13 -5.91 4.93
N GLN A 127 0.00 -5.65 4.26
CA GLN A 127 0.00 -5.41 2.82
C GLN A 127 -1.05 -4.39 2.37
N LEU A 128 -0.92 -3.89 1.14
CA LEU A 128 -1.94 -3.09 0.49
C LEU A 128 -3.09 -4.00 0.02
N PRO A 129 -4.36 -3.71 0.39
CA PRO A 129 -5.51 -4.53 0.01
C PRO A 129 -5.99 -4.31 -1.43
N ASP A 130 -5.40 -3.38 -2.18
CA ASP A 130 -5.89 -2.91 -3.49
C ASP A 130 -6.02 -4.03 -4.53
N TRP A 131 -5.20 -5.05 -4.41
CA TRP A 131 -5.16 -6.19 -5.35
C TRP A 131 -5.66 -7.50 -4.73
N GLY A 132 -6.32 -7.42 -3.55
CA GLY A 132 -6.74 -8.59 -2.77
C GLY A 132 -5.60 -9.18 -1.94
N SER A 133 -5.89 -10.28 -1.25
CA SER A 133 -4.95 -10.90 -0.29
C SER A 133 -3.87 -11.77 -0.97
N THR A 134 -3.94 -11.96 -2.29
CA THR A 134 -2.97 -12.74 -3.06
C THR A 134 -2.53 -12.02 -4.34
N PRO A 135 -1.35 -12.34 -4.92
CA PRO A 135 -0.86 -11.70 -6.14
C PRO A 135 -1.63 -12.03 -7.42
N LYS A 136 -2.68 -12.84 -7.36
CA LYS A 136 -3.43 -13.28 -8.56
C LYS A 136 -3.84 -12.12 -9.46
N LYS A 137 -4.35 -11.04 -8.86
CA LYS A 137 -4.80 -9.84 -9.58
C LYS A 137 -3.63 -9.03 -10.13
N LEU A 138 -2.55 -8.88 -9.36
CA LEU A 138 -1.31 -8.26 -9.81
C LEU A 138 -0.73 -9.00 -11.04
N LYS A 139 -0.69 -10.33 -10.97
CA LYS A 139 -0.20 -11.17 -12.06
C LYS A 139 -1.06 -11.02 -13.32
N ALA A 140 -2.38 -11.00 -13.17
CA ALA A 140 -3.29 -10.81 -14.30
C ALA A 140 -3.14 -9.42 -14.96
N MET A 141 -2.90 -8.36 -14.17
CA MET A 141 -2.80 -6.98 -14.67
C MET A 141 -1.42 -6.64 -15.24
N TYR A 142 -0.34 -7.15 -14.65
CA TYR A 142 1.02 -6.71 -14.95
C TYR A 142 1.93 -7.83 -15.46
N GLY A 143 1.55 -9.09 -15.30
CA GLY A 143 2.29 -10.26 -15.72
C GLY A 143 3.44 -10.65 -14.78
N SER A 144 4.28 -9.69 -14.34
CA SER A 144 5.39 -9.98 -13.43
C SER A 144 5.64 -8.84 -12.42
N PRO A 145 6.30 -9.14 -11.27
CA PRO A 145 6.71 -8.14 -10.29
C PRO A 145 7.54 -7.02 -10.88
N GLU A 146 8.49 -7.32 -11.76
CA GLU A 146 9.38 -6.32 -12.37
C GLU A 146 8.59 -5.31 -13.21
N LYS A 147 7.63 -5.79 -14.00
CA LYS A 147 6.75 -4.91 -14.80
C LYS A 147 5.91 -4.01 -13.90
N PHE A 148 5.38 -4.54 -12.82
CA PHE A 148 4.62 -3.75 -11.84
C PHE A 148 5.53 -2.73 -11.14
N ILE A 149 6.68 -3.14 -10.62
CA ILE A 149 7.65 -2.26 -9.96
C ILE A 149 8.09 -1.13 -10.91
N ALA A 150 8.31 -1.42 -12.18
CA ALA A 150 8.65 -0.42 -13.19
C ALA A 150 7.59 0.69 -13.34
N THR A 151 6.33 0.45 -12.95
CA THR A 151 5.27 1.47 -13.03
C THR A 151 5.47 2.63 -12.05
N TRP A 152 6.14 2.41 -10.92
CA TRP A 152 6.45 3.46 -9.95
C TRP A 152 7.93 3.84 -9.88
N ALA A 153 8.86 2.95 -10.23
CA ALA A 153 10.30 3.23 -10.22
C ALA A 153 10.68 4.35 -11.21
N LYS A 154 9.95 4.47 -12.32
CA LYS A 154 10.12 5.56 -13.29
C LYS A 154 9.71 6.94 -12.75
N LYS A 155 8.90 7.01 -11.69
CA LYS A 155 8.46 8.27 -11.07
C LYS A 155 9.47 8.87 -10.08
N THR A 156 10.45 8.09 -9.62
CA THR A 156 11.46 8.53 -8.65
C THR A 156 12.76 9.02 -9.29
N LYS A 157 12.96 8.82 -10.62
CA LYS A 157 14.20 9.23 -11.34
C LYS A 157 14.11 10.53 -12.12
N THR A 158 13.06 11.35 -11.97
CA THR A 158 12.95 12.63 -12.66
C THR A 158 13.28 13.81 -11.74
N THR A 159 14.54 13.87 -11.30
CA THR A 159 15.24 15.13 -11.00
C THR A 159 16.68 14.99 -11.47
N LYS A 160 16.91 15.02 -12.79
CA LYS A 160 17.98 15.69 -13.56
C LYS A 160 17.94 15.23 -15.03
N ALA A 161 17.65 16.21 -15.87
CA ALA A 161 18.05 16.42 -17.26
C ALA A 161 17.82 15.32 -18.31
N SER A 162 16.98 15.48 -19.22
CA SER A 162 17.07 15.98 -20.61
C SER A 162 15.95 15.45 -21.49
N ASP A 163 15.49 16.30 -22.34
CA ASP A 163 14.40 16.20 -23.30
C ASP A 163 14.30 14.92 -24.11
N LYS A 164 13.11 14.26 -24.07
CA LYS A 164 12.44 13.83 -25.29
C LYS A 164 10.93 13.62 -25.04
N LYS A 165 10.17 14.30 -25.86
CA LYS A 165 8.74 14.50 -25.92
C LYS A 165 7.94 13.18 -25.85
N THR A 166 7.22 12.94 -24.72
CA THR A 166 6.08 12.02 -24.67
C THR A 166 5.03 12.62 -23.74
N LYS A 167 3.78 12.70 -24.19
CA LYS A 167 2.65 13.43 -23.59
C LYS A 167 2.54 13.22 -22.07
N THR A 168 2.89 14.23 -21.32
CA THR A 168 2.91 14.29 -19.86
C THR A 168 1.51 14.66 -19.35
N THR A 169 0.92 13.84 -18.49
CA THR A 169 -0.22 14.23 -17.66
C THR A 169 0.26 15.18 -16.57
N LYS A 170 0.05 16.48 -16.72
CA LYS A 170 0.35 17.50 -15.70
C LYS A 170 -0.65 17.38 -14.54
N ALA A 171 -0.16 17.02 -13.35
CA ALA A 171 -0.88 17.28 -12.10
C ALA A 171 -0.63 18.75 -11.72
N SER A 172 -1.64 19.60 -11.82
CA SER A 172 -1.59 20.98 -11.38
C SER A 172 -2.20 21.06 -9.97
N ALA A 173 -1.39 21.44 -8.98
CA ALA A 173 -1.91 21.95 -7.72
C ALA A 173 -2.42 23.38 -7.96
N SER A 174 -3.69 23.66 -7.76
CA SER A 174 -4.29 24.97 -7.93
C SER A 174 -5.19 25.31 -6.76
N LYS A 175 -5.06 26.52 -6.22
CA LYS A 175 -6.00 27.10 -5.22
C LYS A 175 -7.46 27.02 -5.71
N ALA A 176 -7.70 27.02 -7.03
CA ALA A 176 -9.02 26.91 -7.65
C ALA A 176 -9.78 25.60 -7.33
N TYR A 177 -9.05 24.55 -6.92
CA TYR A 177 -9.63 23.23 -6.60
C TYR A 177 -9.62 22.90 -5.10
N ASN A 178 -9.15 23.81 -4.27
CA ASN A 178 -9.18 23.69 -2.80
C ASN A 178 -10.42 24.40 -2.26
N LYS A 179 -11.59 23.86 -2.58
CA LYS A 179 -12.90 24.38 -2.14
C LYS A 179 -13.92 23.26 -2.06
N THR A 180 -15.10 23.57 -1.50
CA THR A 180 -16.23 22.64 -1.51
C THR A 180 -16.86 22.59 -2.90
N PHE A 181 -17.14 21.38 -3.38
CA PHE A 181 -17.88 21.08 -4.60
C PHE A 181 -19.15 20.33 -4.26
N MET A 182 -20.15 20.44 -5.14
CA MET A 182 -21.38 19.67 -5.07
C MET A 182 -21.47 18.74 -6.29
N THR A 183 -21.87 17.50 -6.08
CA THR A 183 -22.07 16.54 -7.17
C THR A 183 -23.33 16.89 -7.96
N THR A 184 -23.25 16.96 -9.29
CA THR A 184 -24.38 17.28 -10.19
C THR A 184 -25.14 16.04 -10.67
N ALA A 185 -24.58 14.85 -10.41
CA ALA A 185 -25.17 13.54 -10.71
C ALA A 185 -24.69 12.53 -9.66
N ASN A 186 -25.21 11.30 -9.70
CA ASN A 186 -24.59 10.19 -8.95
C ASN A 186 -23.18 9.97 -9.49
N LEU A 187 -22.16 10.08 -8.62
CA LEU A 187 -20.77 10.17 -9.01
C LEU A 187 -19.92 9.16 -8.27
N LYS A 188 -19.18 8.34 -9.01
CA LYS A 188 -18.25 7.37 -8.43
C LYS A 188 -16.99 8.10 -7.94
N MET A 189 -16.66 7.92 -6.66
CA MET A 189 -15.41 8.32 -6.06
C MET A 189 -14.47 7.11 -6.07
N ARG A 190 -13.24 7.27 -6.56
CA ARG A 190 -12.30 6.19 -6.88
C ARG A 190 -10.94 6.41 -6.24
N THR A 191 -10.17 5.34 -6.02
CA THR A 191 -8.79 5.45 -5.49
C THR A 191 -7.80 5.97 -6.54
N SER A 192 -8.12 5.83 -7.83
CA SER A 192 -7.33 6.33 -8.97
C SER A 192 -8.26 6.96 -10.02
N PRO A 193 -7.79 7.91 -10.87
CA PRO A 193 -8.56 8.52 -11.93
C PRO A 193 -8.67 7.59 -13.14
N ASP A 194 -9.34 6.47 -12.97
CA ASP A 194 -9.51 5.41 -13.95
C ASP A 194 -10.93 4.84 -13.88
N THR A 195 -11.52 4.53 -15.05
CA THR A 195 -12.86 3.98 -15.21
C THR A 195 -12.88 2.61 -15.89
N SER A 196 -11.71 2.02 -16.16
CA SER A 196 -11.59 0.75 -16.87
C SER A 196 -12.32 -0.40 -16.16
N ASP A 197 -12.36 -0.34 -14.83
CA ASP A 197 -13.16 -1.25 -14.01
C ASP A 197 -13.66 -0.56 -12.71
N ASN A 198 -14.34 -1.31 -11.85
CA ASN A 198 -14.81 -0.81 -10.55
C ASN A 198 -13.92 -1.25 -9.38
N SER A 199 -12.77 -1.85 -9.62
CA SER A 199 -11.87 -2.32 -8.54
C SER A 199 -11.31 -1.17 -7.71
N ASN A 200 -11.25 0.03 -8.29
CA ASN A 200 -10.82 1.26 -7.66
C ASN A 200 -11.98 2.09 -7.07
N LEU A 201 -13.22 1.56 -7.03
CA LEU A 201 -14.37 2.26 -6.49
C LEU A 201 -14.29 2.34 -4.95
N ILE A 202 -14.30 3.56 -4.41
CA ILE A 202 -14.40 3.82 -2.97
C ILE A 202 -15.88 3.82 -2.55
N THR A 203 -16.69 4.61 -3.25
CA THR A 203 -18.13 4.77 -3.00
C THR A 203 -18.81 5.46 -4.19
N THR A 204 -20.15 5.40 -4.22
CA THR A 204 -20.96 6.22 -5.13
C THR A 204 -21.62 7.34 -4.33
N LEU A 205 -21.28 8.57 -4.69
CA LEU A 205 -21.85 9.80 -4.12
C LEU A 205 -23.18 10.07 -4.81
N LYS A 206 -24.24 10.34 -4.05
CA LYS A 206 -25.54 10.75 -4.62
C LYS A 206 -25.44 12.17 -5.21
N LYS A 207 -26.28 12.52 -6.18
CA LYS A 207 -26.45 13.91 -6.65
C LYS A 207 -26.72 14.83 -5.45
N GLY A 208 -26.08 16.01 -5.42
CA GLY A 208 -26.20 16.97 -4.32
C GLY A 208 -25.25 16.71 -3.15
N THR A 209 -24.38 15.70 -3.21
CA THR A 209 -23.38 15.44 -2.16
C THR A 209 -22.28 16.51 -2.17
N LYS A 210 -21.99 17.10 -1.01
CA LYS A 210 -20.86 18.02 -0.82
C LYS A 210 -19.57 17.22 -0.64
N VAL A 211 -18.51 17.60 -1.36
CA VAL A 211 -17.15 17.04 -1.24
C VAL A 211 -16.15 18.20 -1.17
N ILE A 212 -15.02 17.99 -0.50
CA ILE A 212 -13.98 19.01 -0.35
C ILE A 212 -12.83 18.66 -1.30
N GLY A 213 -12.51 19.55 -2.25
CA GLY A 213 -11.35 19.40 -3.10
C GLY A 213 -10.04 19.61 -2.33
N THR A 214 -9.03 18.81 -2.63
CA THR A 214 -7.70 18.89 -2.00
C THR A 214 -6.75 19.84 -2.73
N GLY A 215 -7.23 20.52 -3.77
CA GLY A 215 -6.40 21.36 -4.64
C GLY A 215 -5.76 20.62 -5.81
N LYS A 216 -5.83 19.30 -5.84
CA LYS A 216 -5.18 18.48 -6.88
C LYS A 216 -6.15 18.11 -8.00
N CYS A 217 -5.73 18.39 -9.24
CA CYS A 217 -6.42 17.99 -10.47
C CYS A 217 -5.48 17.16 -11.34
N VAL A 218 -5.99 16.05 -11.86
CA VAL A 218 -5.25 15.14 -12.77
C VAL A 218 -6.03 15.04 -14.07
N THR A 219 -5.35 15.12 -15.20
CA THR A 219 -5.93 14.89 -16.53
C THR A 219 -5.52 13.52 -17.05
N VAL A 220 -6.48 12.68 -17.38
CA VAL A 220 -6.26 11.36 -17.98
C VAL A 220 -6.99 11.34 -19.33
N GLY A 221 -6.24 11.29 -20.42
CA GLY A 221 -6.78 11.54 -21.74
C GLY A 221 -7.39 12.94 -21.84
N THR A 222 -8.68 13.04 -22.19
CA THR A 222 -9.44 14.30 -22.23
C THR A 222 -10.17 14.61 -20.93
N GLN A 223 -10.20 13.69 -19.98
CA GLN A 223 -10.96 13.82 -18.73
C GLN A 223 -10.14 14.44 -17.62
N LYS A 224 -10.70 15.44 -16.92
CA LYS A 224 -10.15 16.01 -15.69
C LYS A 224 -10.77 15.34 -14.47
N TRP A 225 -9.92 14.98 -13.51
CA TRP A 225 -10.28 14.35 -12.25
C TRP A 225 -9.82 15.23 -11.09
N LEU A 226 -10.71 15.51 -10.16
CA LEU A 226 -10.36 16.20 -8.92
C LEU A 226 -10.14 15.16 -7.81
N GLU A 227 -9.07 15.36 -7.06
CA GLU A 227 -8.89 14.68 -5.79
C GLU A 227 -9.77 15.40 -4.75
N VAL A 228 -10.63 14.64 -4.11
CA VAL A 228 -11.62 15.16 -3.14
C VAL A 228 -11.62 14.35 -1.85
N THR A 229 -12.08 14.97 -0.77
CA THR A 229 -12.30 14.30 0.52
C THR A 229 -13.81 14.19 0.78
N PHE A 230 -14.25 12.99 1.18
CA PHE A 230 -15.62 12.71 1.61
C PHE A 230 -15.62 11.59 2.66
N GLY A 231 -16.32 11.79 3.80
CA GLY A 231 -16.40 10.80 4.87
C GLY A 231 -15.02 10.37 5.41
N GLY A 232 -14.07 11.30 5.52
CA GLY A 232 -12.71 11.03 5.97
C GLY A 232 -11.82 10.28 4.96
N ARG A 233 -12.35 9.96 3.76
CA ARG A 233 -11.61 9.27 2.69
C ARG A 233 -11.21 10.24 1.59
N ILE A 234 -10.02 10.03 1.00
CA ILE A 234 -9.53 10.79 -0.17
C ILE A 234 -9.68 9.91 -1.40
N GLY A 235 -10.20 10.50 -2.48
CA GLY A 235 -10.33 9.80 -3.76
C GLY A 235 -10.53 10.76 -4.93
N TYR A 236 -10.63 10.21 -6.13
CA TYR A 236 -10.78 10.95 -7.37
C TYR A 236 -12.23 10.91 -7.87
N CYS A 237 -12.74 12.09 -8.24
CA CYS A 237 -14.03 12.26 -8.89
C CYS A 237 -13.84 12.96 -10.22
N SER A 238 -14.64 12.60 -11.22
CA SER A 238 -14.64 13.30 -12.51
C SER A 238 -15.09 14.76 -12.32
N LYS A 239 -14.23 15.71 -12.73
CA LYS A 239 -14.51 17.15 -12.61
C LYS A 239 -15.79 17.57 -13.33
N LYS A 240 -16.16 16.89 -14.41
CA LYS A 240 -17.38 17.16 -15.21
C LYS A 240 -18.65 17.23 -14.33
N TYR A 241 -18.69 16.46 -13.24
CA TYR A 241 -19.84 16.32 -12.35
C TYR A 241 -19.66 17.04 -11.00
N LEU A 242 -18.73 17.98 -10.91
CA LEU A 242 -18.44 18.77 -9.71
C LEU A 242 -18.56 20.27 -10.03
N LYS A 243 -19.48 20.95 -9.34
CA LYS A 243 -19.72 22.40 -9.41
C LYS A 243 -19.46 23.08 -8.06
#